data_de921d7fee3782a00ea0438a5476288e
#
_entry.id   de921d7fee3782a00ea0438a5476288e
#
_cell.length_a   1.000
_cell.length_b   1.000
_cell.length_c   1.000
_cell.angle_alpha   90.00
_cell.angle_beta   90.00
_cell.angle_gamma   90.00
#
_symmetry.space_group_name_H-M   'P 1'
#
loop_
_entity.id
_entity.type
_entity.pdbx_description
1 polymer ?
#
loop_
_entity_poly.entity_id
_entity_poly.type
_entity_poly.pdbx_seq_one_letter_code
_entity_poly.pdbx_strand_id
1 'polypeptide(L)'
;MYPDYISAKKMRENYEGNVFSCMGCRSFLSPWKDENGEYKWEGRFNQGVVSINLPQIGLVAKGDEEKFWKLFDERLKLCYEALMCRHKALEGVVSDVSPIHWQYGAIARLKKGETIDKYLHNGYSTLSLGYI
;
A
#
# COMPACT_ATOMS: atom_id res chain seq x y z
N MET A 1 6.06 17.06 8.12
CA MET A 1 4.91 16.82 7.21
C MET A 1 3.72 17.52 7.83
N TYR A 2 3.13 18.46 7.15
CA TYR A 2 1.96 19.17 7.66
C TYR A 2 0.69 18.37 7.33
N PRO A 3 -0.17 18.11 8.29
CA PRO A 3 -1.47 17.54 7.99
C PRO A 3 -2.24 18.49 7.10
N ASP A 4 -2.81 17.97 6.04
CA ASP A 4 -3.72 18.75 5.20
C ASP A 4 -5.04 18.95 5.95
N TYR A 5 -5.21 20.12 6.54
CA TYR A 5 -6.41 20.47 7.31
C TYR A 5 -7.70 20.41 6.49
N ILE A 6 -7.60 20.69 5.18
CA ILE A 6 -8.75 20.62 4.27
C ILE A 6 -9.18 19.15 4.10
N SER A 7 -8.20 18.25 3.91
CA SER A 7 -8.45 16.82 3.86
C SER A 7 -9.01 16.30 5.18
N ALA A 8 -8.48 16.77 6.32
CA ALA A 8 -8.96 16.35 7.63
C ALA A 8 -10.45 16.72 7.85
N LYS A 9 -10.89 17.91 7.40
CA LYS A 9 -12.30 18.30 7.46
C LYS A 9 -13.16 17.39 6.60
N LYS A 10 -12.82 17.19 5.35
CA LYS A 10 -13.53 16.29 4.43
C LYS A 10 -13.55 14.85 4.93
N MET A 11 -12.46 14.38 5.54
CA MET A 11 -12.42 13.05 6.13
C MET A 11 -13.43 12.91 7.27
N ARG A 12 -13.51 13.88 8.18
CA ARG A 12 -14.50 13.86 9.26
C ARG A 12 -15.94 13.86 8.74
N GLU A 13 -16.22 14.65 7.70
CA GLU A 13 -17.53 14.72 7.07
C GLU A 13 -17.92 13.39 6.38
N ASN A 14 -16.99 12.73 5.75
CA ASN A 14 -17.24 11.54 4.95
C ASN A 14 -17.09 10.21 5.71
N TYR A 15 -16.40 10.21 6.85
CA TYR A 15 -16.04 8.98 7.58
C TYR A 15 -16.44 9.04 9.06
N GLU A 16 -17.65 9.49 9.33
CA GLU A 16 -18.27 9.41 10.67
C GLU A 16 -17.44 10.10 11.77
N GLY A 17 -16.83 11.23 11.45
CA GLY A 17 -15.98 11.99 12.38
C GLY A 17 -14.53 11.49 12.48
N ASN A 18 -14.18 10.40 11.82
CA ASN A 18 -12.85 9.83 11.86
C ASN A 18 -11.88 10.54 10.91
N VAL A 19 -10.62 10.60 11.32
CA VAL A 19 -9.51 11.13 10.52
C VAL A 19 -8.40 10.08 10.52
N PHE A 20 -7.85 9.80 9.36
CA PHE A 20 -6.70 8.91 9.21
C PHE A 20 -5.58 9.64 8.49
N SER A 21 -4.35 9.25 8.80
CA SER A 21 -3.15 9.79 8.15
C SER A 21 -2.66 8.87 7.04
N CYS A 22 -1.94 9.44 6.08
CA CYS A 22 -1.18 8.63 5.15
C CYS A 22 -0.05 7.90 5.88
N MET A 23 0.31 6.73 5.38
CA MET A 23 1.44 5.96 5.86
C MET A 23 2.72 6.44 5.17
N GLY A 24 3.44 7.34 5.81
CA GLY A 24 4.63 7.94 5.24
C GLY A 24 4.33 8.88 4.07
N CYS A 25 5.35 9.23 3.30
CA CYS A 25 5.25 10.26 2.26
C CYS A 25 4.69 9.78 0.92
N ARG A 26 4.53 8.47 0.71
CA ARG A 26 4.18 7.89 -0.59
C ARG A 26 3.17 6.73 -0.50
N SER A 27 2.63 6.46 0.66
CA SER A 27 1.69 5.37 0.86
C SER A 27 0.41 5.89 1.50
N PHE A 28 -0.70 5.50 0.94
CA PHE A 28 -2.01 5.83 1.45
C PHE A 28 -2.86 4.57 1.52
N LEU A 29 -3.33 4.26 2.72
CA LEU A 29 -4.32 3.21 2.92
C LEU A 29 -5.70 3.86 2.91
N SER A 30 -6.48 3.57 1.89
CA SER A 30 -7.87 4.05 1.80
C SER A 30 -8.68 3.61 3.02
N PRO A 31 -9.67 4.37 3.45
CA PRO A 31 -10.61 3.94 4.47
C PRO A 31 -11.24 2.61 4.10
N TRP A 32 -11.34 1.72 5.07
CA TRP A 32 -11.91 0.40 4.88
C TRP A 32 -12.62 -0.05 6.15
N LYS A 33 -13.79 -0.64 5.99
CA LYS A 33 -14.53 -1.26 7.08
C LYS A 33 -14.21 -2.75 7.13
N ASP A 34 -13.96 -3.23 8.33
CA ASP A 34 -13.68 -4.65 8.57
C ASP A 34 -14.97 -5.52 8.49
N GLU A 35 -14.85 -6.78 8.85
CA GLU A 35 -15.93 -7.77 8.81
C GLU A 35 -17.10 -7.41 9.74
N ASN A 36 -16.86 -6.55 10.74
CA ASN A 36 -17.87 -6.06 11.69
C ASN A 36 -18.52 -4.75 11.23
N GLY A 37 -18.10 -4.19 10.10
CA GLY A 37 -18.56 -2.91 9.60
C GLY A 37 -17.89 -1.69 10.25
N GLU A 38 -16.86 -1.90 11.08
CA GLU A 38 -16.12 -0.85 11.76
C GLU A 38 -14.92 -0.39 10.94
N TYR A 39 -14.67 0.93 10.93
CA TYR A 39 -13.48 1.46 10.28
C TYR A 39 -12.21 0.98 10.96
N LYS A 40 -11.29 0.43 10.15
CA LYS A 40 -10.00 -0.05 10.60
C LYS A 40 -8.93 1.02 10.38
N TRP A 41 -8.46 1.62 11.47
CA TRP A 41 -7.48 2.71 11.44
C TRP A 41 -6.05 2.24 11.71
N GLU A 42 -5.88 1.19 12.48
CA GLU A 42 -4.61 0.61 12.90
C GLU A 42 -4.51 -0.87 12.53
N GLY A 43 -3.33 -1.46 12.70
CA GLY A 43 -3.09 -2.85 12.34
C GLY A 43 -3.11 -3.10 10.83
N ARG A 44 -2.77 -2.08 10.03
CA ARG A 44 -2.70 -2.11 8.56
C ARG A 44 -1.29 -1.75 8.11
N PHE A 45 -0.87 -2.25 6.94
CA PHE A 45 0.50 -2.02 6.48
C PHE A 45 0.62 -1.97 4.95
N ASN A 46 1.79 -1.56 4.48
CA ASN A 46 2.15 -1.59 3.07
C ASN A 46 3.09 -2.77 2.82
N GLN A 47 2.72 -3.66 1.91
CA GLN A 47 3.53 -4.83 1.52
C GLN A 47 4.78 -4.44 0.72
N GLY A 48 4.76 -3.28 0.08
CA GLY A 48 5.91 -2.78 -0.66
C GLY A 48 5.56 -1.66 -1.61
N VAL A 49 6.61 -0.93 -2.00
CA VAL A 49 6.54 0.17 -2.96
C VAL A 49 7.46 -0.16 -4.13
N VAL A 50 6.97 0.04 -5.35
CA VAL A 50 7.76 0.04 -6.57
C VAL A 50 7.57 1.40 -7.23
N SER A 51 8.65 2.04 -7.68
CA SER A 51 8.58 3.37 -8.29
C SER A 51 8.90 3.30 -9.78
N ILE A 52 8.06 3.96 -10.58
CA ILE A 52 8.30 4.18 -12.00
C ILE A 52 9.15 5.45 -12.17
N ASN A 53 10.19 5.37 -13.00
CA ASN A 53 11.07 6.50 -13.30
C ASN A 53 10.57 7.24 -14.55
N LEU A 54 9.72 8.25 -14.35
CA LEU A 54 9.16 9.06 -15.44
C LEU A 54 10.20 9.89 -16.19
N PRO A 55 11.16 10.57 -15.51
CA PRO A 55 12.24 11.27 -16.20
C PRO A 55 13.02 10.40 -17.18
N GLN A 56 13.34 9.16 -16.81
CA GLN A 56 14.02 8.23 -17.70
C GLN A 56 13.19 7.93 -18.95
N ILE A 57 11.89 7.70 -18.79
CA ILE A 57 10.99 7.45 -19.92
C ILE A 57 10.96 8.67 -20.84
N GLY A 58 10.84 9.88 -20.29
CA GLY A 58 10.84 11.13 -21.05
C GLY A 58 12.14 11.35 -21.84
N LEU A 59 13.28 11.12 -21.19
CA LEU A 59 14.60 11.25 -21.85
C LEU A 59 14.77 10.25 -23.01
N VAL A 60 14.30 9.02 -22.85
CA VAL A 60 14.36 7.99 -23.90
C VAL A 60 13.40 8.26 -25.03
N ALA A 61 12.23 8.83 -24.74
CA ALA A 61 11.21 9.20 -25.73
C ALA A 61 11.67 10.38 -26.61
N LYS A 62 12.49 11.31 -26.08
CA LYS A 62 13.04 12.45 -26.82
C LYS A 62 11.98 13.34 -27.51
N GLY A 63 10.84 13.54 -26.83
CA GLY A 63 9.73 14.35 -27.36
C GLY A 63 8.75 13.60 -28.26
N ASP A 64 8.95 12.33 -28.49
CA ASP A 64 8.01 11.43 -29.15
C ASP A 64 6.96 10.92 -28.17
N GLU A 65 5.74 11.45 -28.27
CA GLU A 65 4.66 11.14 -27.34
C GLU A 65 4.19 9.68 -27.46
N GLU A 66 4.09 9.14 -28.64
CA GLU A 66 3.66 7.74 -28.86
C GLU A 66 4.67 6.77 -28.22
N LYS A 67 5.94 7.04 -28.44
CA LYS A 67 7.03 6.27 -27.82
C LYS A 67 7.03 6.40 -26.30
N PHE A 68 6.71 7.60 -25.76
CA PHE A 68 6.61 7.82 -24.31
C PHE A 68 5.56 6.91 -23.69
N TRP A 69 4.35 6.90 -24.23
CA TRP A 69 3.26 6.10 -23.70
C TRP A 69 3.51 4.60 -23.83
N LYS A 70 4.10 4.16 -24.92
CA LYS A 70 4.51 2.76 -25.08
C LYS A 70 5.50 2.33 -24.01
N LEU A 71 6.54 3.13 -23.77
CA LEU A 71 7.53 2.86 -22.71
C LEU A 71 6.91 2.91 -21.32
N PHE A 72 6.01 3.85 -21.09
CA PHE A 72 5.28 3.96 -19.82
C PHE A 72 4.48 2.69 -19.53
N ASP A 73 3.71 2.20 -20.49
CA ASP A 73 2.91 0.98 -20.31
C ASP A 73 3.79 -0.25 -20.07
N GLU A 74 4.89 -0.39 -20.78
CA GLU A 74 5.87 -1.46 -20.55
C GLU A 74 6.43 -1.41 -19.11
N ARG A 75 6.82 -0.23 -18.63
CA ARG A 75 7.35 -0.04 -17.27
C ARG A 75 6.28 -0.25 -16.20
N LEU A 76 5.06 0.23 -16.45
CA LEU A 76 3.93 0.03 -15.56
C LEU A 76 3.63 -1.46 -15.35
N LYS A 77 3.65 -2.23 -16.43
CA LYS A 77 3.49 -3.69 -16.37
C LYS A 77 4.58 -4.35 -15.52
N LEU A 78 5.84 -3.97 -15.71
CA LEU A 78 6.95 -4.47 -14.89
C LEU A 78 6.79 -4.09 -13.41
N CYS A 79 6.34 -2.89 -13.11
CA CYS A 79 6.05 -2.46 -11.73
C CYS A 79 4.95 -3.33 -11.10
N TYR A 80 3.89 -3.62 -11.85
CA TYR A 80 2.83 -4.51 -11.39
C TYR A 80 3.35 -5.93 -11.12
N GLU A 81 4.11 -6.49 -12.03
CA GLU A 81 4.70 -7.83 -11.88
C GLU A 81 5.63 -7.90 -10.64
N ALA A 82 6.43 -6.85 -10.42
CA ALA A 82 7.30 -6.77 -9.24
C ALA A 82 6.50 -6.67 -7.92
N LEU A 83 5.40 -5.90 -7.90
CA LEU A 83 4.51 -5.83 -6.75
C LEU A 83 3.83 -7.18 -6.48
N MET A 84 3.35 -7.85 -7.53
CA MET A 84 2.74 -9.18 -7.39
C MET A 84 3.74 -10.26 -6.97
N CYS A 85 5.00 -10.15 -7.39
CA CYS A 85 6.07 -11.03 -6.91
C CYS A 85 6.27 -10.89 -5.39
N ARG A 86 6.26 -9.66 -4.87
CA ARG A 86 6.34 -9.40 -3.42
C ARG A 86 5.13 -9.95 -2.68
N HIS A 87 3.93 -9.72 -3.21
CA HIS A 87 2.69 -10.24 -2.62
C HIS A 87 2.74 -11.77 -2.48
N LYS A 88 3.05 -12.46 -3.56
CA LYS A 88 3.17 -13.92 -3.57
C LYS A 88 4.26 -14.46 -2.64
N ALA A 89 5.35 -13.72 -2.46
CA ALA A 89 6.41 -14.12 -1.54
C ALA A 89 6.00 -14.03 -0.05
N LEU A 90 4.92 -13.31 0.26
CA LEU A 90 4.36 -13.21 1.60
C LEU A 90 3.28 -14.25 1.88
N GLU A 91 2.71 -14.88 0.85
CA GLU A 91 1.71 -15.95 1.01
C GLU A 91 2.30 -17.14 1.76
N GLY A 92 1.56 -17.65 2.74
CA GLY A 92 1.98 -18.77 3.58
C GLY A 92 3.06 -18.43 4.63
N VAL A 93 3.50 -17.19 4.71
CA VAL A 93 4.45 -16.77 5.75
C VAL A 93 3.80 -16.86 7.13
N VAL A 94 4.54 -17.40 8.08
CA VAL A 94 4.06 -17.58 9.47
C VAL A 94 4.43 -16.39 10.35
N SER A 95 3.65 -16.18 11.39
CA SER A 95 3.78 -15.07 12.35
C SER A 95 5.14 -15.01 13.05
N ASP A 96 5.86 -16.13 13.09
CA ASP A 96 7.19 -16.27 13.71
C ASP A 96 8.29 -15.48 12.99
N VAL A 97 8.10 -15.13 11.72
CA VAL A 97 9.08 -14.35 10.93
C VAL A 97 9.29 -12.95 11.53
N SER A 98 8.25 -12.37 12.11
CA SER A 98 8.35 -11.08 12.80
C SER A 98 7.34 -11.01 13.95
N PRO A 99 7.68 -11.57 15.12
CA PRO A 99 6.76 -11.66 16.25
C PRO A 99 6.22 -10.30 16.72
N ILE A 100 7.05 -9.26 16.70
CA ILE A 100 6.63 -7.91 17.12
C ILE A 100 5.45 -7.42 16.27
N HIS A 101 5.49 -7.65 14.96
CA HIS A 101 4.43 -7.22 14.06
C HIS A 101 3.20 -8.12 14.15
N TRP A 102 3.40 -9.43 14.18
CA TRP A 102 2.33 -10.38 13.96
C TRP A 102 1.74 -10.99 15.24
N GLN A 103 2.54 -11.13 16.31
CA GLN A 103 2.11 -11.78 17.55
C GLN A 103 1.87 -10.79 18.69
N TYR A 104 2.68 -9.72 18.77
CA TYR A 104 2.66 -8.79 19.92
C TYR A 104 1.91 -7.49 19.67
N GLY A 105 1.19 -7.36 18.57
CA GLY A 105 0.15 -6.37 18.38
C GLY A 105 0.53 -5.13 17.60
N ALA A 106 1.71 -5.05 16.97
CA ALA A 106 2.00 -3.92 16.08
C ALA A 106 1.09 -3.91 14.84
N ILE A 107 0.78 -5.08 14.27
CA ILE A 107 -0.18 -5.25 13.18
C ILE A 107 -1.30 -6.21 13.61
N ALA A 108 -0.95 -7.33 14.21
CA ALA A 108 -1.88 -8.40 14.58
C ALA A 108 -1.54 -9.02 15.94
N ARG A 109 -2.39 -9.92 16.41
CA ARG A 109 -2.19 -10.75 17.62
C ARG A 109 -2.39 -12.22 17.27
N LEU A 110 -1.64 -12.68 16.25
CA LEU A 110 -1.65 -14.07 15.83
C LEU A 110 -0.93 -14.95 16.83
N LYS A 111 -1.31 -16.21 16.91
CA LYS A 111 -0.57 -17.22 17.65
C LYS A 111 0.69 -17.62 16.87
N LYS A 112 1.64 -18.21 17.58
CA LYS A 112 2.84 -18.77 16.98
C LYS A 112 2.47 -19.82 15.93
N GLY A 113 3.07 -19.71 14.73
CA GLY A 113 2.82 -20.64 13.62
C GLY A 113 1.58 -20.32 12.77
N GLU A 114 0.73 -19.36 13.14
CA GLU A 114 -0.38 -18.92 12.29
C GLU A 114 0.14 -18.14 11.09
N THR A 115 -0.49 -18.31 9.92
CA THR A 115 -0.13 -17.57 8.70
C THR A 115 -0.64 -16.14 8.73
N ILE A 116 0.07 -15.24 8.03
CA ILE A 116 -0.32 -13.83 7.89
C ILE A 116 -1.28 -13.57 6.74
N ASP A 117 -1.71 -14.60 6.03
CA ASP A 117 -2.47 -14.49 4.77
C ASP A 117 -3.70 -13.60 4.86
N LYS A 118 -4.45 -13.67 5.97
CA LYS A 118 -5.60 -12.78 6.22
C LYS A 118 -5.24 -11.31 6.03
N TYR A 119 -4.04 -10.90 6.44
CA TYR A 119 -3.59 -9.51 6.44
C TYR A 119 -3.00 -9.05 5.10
N LEU A 120 -2.84 -9.97 4.13
CA LEU A 120 -2.38 -9.65 2.78
C LEU A 120 -3.51 -9.14 1.88
N HIS A 121 -4.76 -9.29 2.31
CA HIS A 121 -5.96 -9.04 1.51
C HIS A 121 -6.91 -8.02 2.17
N ASN A 122 -7.98 -7.69 1.48
CA ASN A 122 -9.17 -7.01 2.00
C ASN A 122 -8.91 -5.70 2.76
N GLY A 123 -8.05 -4.82 2.32
CA GLY A 123 -7.83 -3.53 2.95
C GLY A 123 -6.95 -3.55 4.22
N TYR A 124 -6.53 -4.71 4.71
CA TYR A 124 -5.51 -4.81 5.77
C TYR A 124 -4.16 -4.33 5.29
N SER A 125 -3.88 -4.48 4.02
CA SER A 125 -2.62 -4.04 3.43
C SER A 125 -2.81 -3.44 2.04
N THR A 126 -1.75 -2.84 1.53
CA THR A 126 -1.70 -2.27 0.19
C THR A 126 -0.39 -2.59 -0.50
N LEU A 127 -0.43 -2.56 -1.82
CA LEU A 127 0.73 -2.49 -2.70
C LEU A 127 0.77 -1.09 -3.28
N SER A 128 1.89 -0.41 -3.19
CA SER A 128 1.99 0.98 -3.62
C SER A 128 2.84 1.14 -4.86
N LEU A 129 2.32 1.89 -5.82
CA LEU A 129 3.06 2.37 -6.96
C LEU A 129 3.46 3.83 -6.71
N GLY A 130 4.75 4.08 -6.71
CA GLY A 130 5.31 5.42 -6.65
C GLY A 130 5.74 5.90 -8.03
N TYR A 131 6.10 7.18 -8.11
CA TYR A 131 6.76 7.75 -9.29
C TYR A 131 7.81 8.76 -8.85
N ILE A 132 8.80 8.95 -9.69
CA ILE A 132 9.85 9.96 -9.55
C ILE A 132 9.75 10.86 -10.77
#